data_a0368e65da90c46bf9e9db3c4ffcbf94
#
_entry.id   a0368e65da90c46bf9e9db3c4ffcbf94
#
_cell.length_a   1.000
_cell.length_b   1.000
_cell.length_c   1.000
_cell.angle_alpha   90.00
_cell.angle_beta   90.00
_cell.angle_gamma   90.00
#
_symmetry.space_group_name_H-M   'P 1'
#
loop_
_entity.id
_entity.type
_entity.pdbx_description
1 polymer ?
#
loop_
_entity_poly.entity_id
_entity_poly.type
_entity_poly.pdbx_seq_one_letter_code
_entity_poly.pdbx_strand_id
1 'polypeptide(L)'
;IKNLKYRVYEGQWEKLPEFDKLEPLFEGTLPNGLIDLSVSKRKEKYGVVYTGSLDAPKDGDYFIRIASDDGARVLVAGKKVVEHDGLHGPQLKEGKVNLKKGTHDIRVEYFAYGQPNSFRAGWKGSGIATTQLSIDSLEPKKNTKKPANEAPLLIRAMQDGYSAILCSPQFLYLKEKPGRLDAFGIASRLSYFPVSYTHLTLPT
;
A
#
# COMPACT_ATOMS: atom_id res chain seq x y z
N ILE A 1 9.40 -6.47 -10.43
CA ILE A 1 9.52 -7.33 -11.63
C ILE A 1 9.92 -6.42 -12.79
N LYS A 2 10.89 -6.84 -13.60
CA LYS A 2 11.29 -6.12 -14.82
C LYS A 2 10.43 -6.57 -16.00
N ASN A 3 10.18 -5.65 -16.93
CA ASN A 3 9.45 -5.91 -18.18
C ASN A 3 8.09 -6.61 -17.94
N LEU A 4 7.39 -6.19 -16.89
CA LEU A 4 6.13 -6.81 -16.49
C LEU A 4 5.05 -6.56 -17.53
N LYS A 5 4.55 -7.66 -18.10
CA LYS A 5 3.41 -7.70 -19.03
C LYS A 5 2.25 -8.43 -18.39
N TYR A 6 1.05 -8.14 -18.82
CA TYR A 6 -0.13 -8.86 -18.39
C TYR A 6 -1.04 -9.23 -19.57
N ARG A 7 -1.81 -10.30 -19.39
CA ARG A 7 -2.90 -10.71 -20.26
C ARG A 7 -4.13 -10.99 -19.42
N VAL A 8 -5.25 -10.43 -19.79
CA VAL A 8 -6.52 -10.56 -19.08
C VAL A 8 -7.44 -11.49 -19.86
N TYR A 9 -8.11 -12.38 -19.15
CA TYR A 9 -9.03 -13.37 -19.68
C TYR A 9 -10.39 -13.23 -19.01
N GLU A 10 -11.45 -13.40 -19.75
CA GLU A 10 -12.80 -13.47 -19.22
C GLU A 10 -13.20 -14.91 -19.03
N GLY A 11 -13.78 -15.24 -17.89
CA GLY A 11 -14.29 -16.57 -17.62
C GLY A 11 -14.56 -16.79 -16.15
N GLN A 12 -15.30 -17.83 -15.86
CA GLN A 12 -15.63 -18.27 -14.51
C GLN A 12 -15.04 -19.65 -14.29
N TRP A 13 -14.08 -19.75 -13.40
CA TRP A 13 -13.36 -20.99 -13.11
C TRP A 13 -13.38 -21.27 -11.60
N GLU A 14 -13.44 -22.56 -11.25
CA GLU A 14 -13.28 -23.02 -9.86
C GLU A 14 -11.83 -23.45 -9.57
N LYS A 15 -11.00 -23.52 -10.60
CA LYS A 15 -9.58 -23.82 -10.55
C LYS A 15 -8.84 -23.03 -11.63
N LEU A 16 -7.54 -22.89 -11.49
CA LEU A 16 -6.69 -22.24 -12.48
C LEU A 16 -6.84 -22.90 -13.86
N PRO A 17 -7.32 -22.17 -14.86
CA PRO A 17 -7.45 -22.71 -16.20
C PRO A 17 -6.09 -22.84 -16.87
N GLU A 18 -6.05 -23.56 -17.97
CA GLU A 18 -4.89 -23.58 -18.86
C GLU A 18 -4.89 -22.30 -19.72
N PHE A 19 -4.40 -21.20 -19.13
CA PHE A 19 -4.43 -19.87 -19.77
C PHE A 19 -3.81 -19.84 -21.17
N ASP A 20 -2.84 -20.71 -21.45
CA ASP A 20 -2.19 -20.77 -22.77
C ASP A 20 -3.10 -21.32 -23.87
N LYS A 21 -4.23 -21.91 -23.50
CA LYS A 21 -5.27 -22.40 -24.44
C LYS A 21 -6.41 -21.39 -24.62
N LEU A 22 -6.39 -20.28 -23.90
CA LEU A 22 -7.43 -19.26 -23.92
C LEU A 22 -6.99 -18.04 -24.72
N GLU A 23 -7.95 -17.41 -25.39
CA GLU A 23 -7.73 -16.12 -26.05
C GLU A 23 -7.80 -14.99 -25.00
N PRO A 24 -6.79 -14.13 -24.89
CA PRO A 24 -6.84 -13.00 -23.99
C PRO A 24 -7.85 -11.96 -24.48
N LEU A 25 -8.61 -11.39 -23.55
CA LEU A 25 -9.51 -10.28 -23.84
C LEU A 25 -8.73 -9.00 -24.24
N PHE A 26 -7.63 -8.76 -23.55
CA PHE A 26 -6.65 -7.72 -23.86
C PHE A 26 -5.34 -7.95 -23.08
N GLU A 27 -4.31 -7.26 -23.49
CA GLU A 27 -2.99 -7.34 -22.88
C GLU A 27 -2.34 -5.95 -22.74
N GLY A 28 -1.28 -5.87 -21.96
CA GLY A 28 -0.53 -4.63 -21.77
C GLY A 28 0.73 -4.80 -20.93
N THR A 29 1.27 -3.67 -20.48
CA THR A 29 2.50 -3.62 -19.67
C THR A 29 2.29 -2.83 -18.39
N LEU A 30 3.05 -3.17 -17.36
CA LEU A 30 3.09 -2.47 -16.07
C LEU A 30 4.51 -1.92 -15.82
N PRO A 31 4.78 -0.67 -16.20
CA PRO A 31 6.13 -0.10 -16.13
C PRO A 31 6.67 0.04 -14.70
N ASN A 32 5.78 0.10 -13.70
CA ASN A 32 6.15 0.11 -12.28
C ASN A 32 6.68 -1.24 -11.76
N GLY A 33 6.54 -2.32 -12.55
CA GLY A 33 7.00 -3.65 -12.18
C GLY A 33 6.24 -4.32 -11.04
N LEU A 34 5.06 -3.82 -10.68
CA LEU A 34 4.21 -4.36 -9.62
C LEU A 34 2.92 -4.96 -10.19
N ILE A 35 2.57 -6.14 -9.73
CA ILE A 35 1.32 -6.81 -10.07
C ILE A 35 0.14 -6.00 -9.53
N ASP A 36 -0.82 -5.71 -10.39
CA ASP A 36 -1.98 -4.90 -10.10
C ASP A 36 -3.24 -5.53 -10.71
N LEU A 37 -4.20 -5.94 -9.88
CA LEU A 37 -5.45 -6.53 -10.35
C LEU A 37 -6.36 -5.52 -11.05
N SER A 38 -6.16 -4.22 -10.85
CA SER A 38 -6.98 -3.17 -11.49
C SER A 38 -6.88 -3.20 -13.02
N VAL A 39 -5.82 -3.81 -13.57
CA VAL A 39 -5.65 -4.00 -15.01
C VAL A 39 -6.79 -4.81 -15.63
N SER A 40 -7.44 -5.68 -14.85
CA SER A 40 -8.56 -6.49 -15.34
C SER A 40 -9.76 -5.64 -15.76
N LYS A 41 -9.93 -4.44 -15.17
CA LYS A 41 -11.12 -3.59 -15.29
C LYS A 41 -12.42 -4.30 -14.91
N ARG A 42 -12.31 -5.44 -14.24
CA ARG A 42 -13.41 -6.33 -13.82
C ARG A 42 -13.35 -6.55 -12.33
N LYS A 43 -14.49 -6.83 -11.76
CA LYS A 43 -14.61 -7.12 -10.32
C LYS A 43 -14.65 -8.62 -10.01
N GLU A 44 -15.02 -9.44 -11.00
CA GLU A 44 -15.22 -10.89 -10.85
C GLU A 44 -15.14 -11.59 -12.21
N LYS A 45 -15.07 -12.92 -12.22
CA LYS A 45 -15.12 -13.79 -13.40
C LYS A 45 -14.05 -13.42 -14.44
N TYR A 46 -12.82 -13.30 -13.96
CA TYR A 46 -11.67 -13.01 -14.81
C TYR A 46 -10.43 -13.76 -14.34
N GLY A 47 -9.50 -13.91 -15.24
CA GLY A 47 -8.14 -14.35 -14.94
C GLY A 47 -7.10 -13.38 -15.47
N VAL A 48 -5.94 -13.36 -14.84
CA VAL A 48 -4.81 -12.55 -15.30
C VAL A 48 -3.55 -13.39 -15.26
N VAL A 49 -2.78 -13.32 -16.33
CA VAL A 49 -1.42 -13.86 -16.40
C VAL A 49 -0.44 -12.72 -16.50
N TYR A 50 0.49 -12.68 -15.57
CA TYR A 50 1.61 -11.73 -15.57
C TYR A 50 2.88 -12.47 -15.98
N THR A 51 3.69 -11.84 -16.82
CA THR A 51 5.01 -12.34 -17.22
C THR A 51 6.05 -11.25 -17.16
N GLY A 52 7.24 -11.60 -16.74
CA GLY A 52 8.35 -10.65 -16.60
C GLY A 52 9.60 -11.34 -16.12
N SER A 53 10.52 -10.60 -15.50
CA SER A 53 11.74 -11.19 -14.97
C SER A 53 12.11 -10.65 -13.59
N LEU A 54 12.78 -11.50 -12.80
CA LEU A 54 13.37 -11.21 -11.50
C LEU A 54 14.88 -11.32 -11.58
N ASP A 55 15.60 -10.42 -10.92
CA ASP A 55 17.05 -10.49 -10.80
C ASP A 55 17.45 -11.07 -9.45
N ALA A 56 18.06 -12.26 -9.48
CA ALA A 56 18.70 -12.87 -8.33
C ALA A 56 20.13 -12.31 -8.17
N PRO A 57 20.44 -11.54 -7.11
CA PRO A 57 21.76 -10.91 -6.96
C PRO A 57 22.87 -11.92 -6.60
N LYS A 58 22.51 -13.09 -6.06
CA LYS A 58 23.43 -14.15 -5.62
C LYS A 58 22.83 -15.52 -5.89
N ASP A 59 23.69 -16.53 -5.96
CA ASP A 59 23.27 -17.93 -5.90
C ASP A 59 22.61 -18.22 -4.55
N GLY A 60 21.55 -19.03 -4.56
CA GLY A 60 20.96 -19.51 -3.32
C GLY A 60 19.46 -19.65 -3.32
N ASP A 61 18.92 -19.74 -2.13
CA ASP A 61 17.50 -19.99 -1.91
C ASP A 61 16.70 -18.70 -1.89
N TYR A 62 15.60 -18.70 -2.62
CA TYR A 62 14.63 -17.64 -2.70
C TYR A 62 13.25 -18.17 -2.32
N PHE A 63 12.47 -17.34 -1.68
CA PHE A 63 11.12 -17.65 -1.21
C PHE A 63 10.13 -16.71 -1.85
N ILE A 64 9.14 -17.26 -2.54
CA ILE A 64 8.01 -16.51 -3.10
C ILE A 64 6.82 -16.69 -2.16
N ARG A 65 6.19 -15.61 -1.80
CA ARG A 65 5.01 -15.57 -0.92
C ARG A 65 3.85 -14.97 -1.69
N ILE A 66 2.70 -15.62 -1.61
CA ILE A 66 1.45 -15.09 -2.17
C ILE A 66 0.34 -15.17 -1.14
N ALA A 67 -0.60 -14.24 -1.23
CA ALA A 67 -1.91 -14.36 -0.59
C ALA A 67 -2.95 -13.92 -1.62
N SER A 68 -3.81 -14.83 -2.00
CA SER A 68 -4.80 -14.63 -3.06
C SER A 68 -6.20 -15.02 -2.61
N ASP A 69 -7.18 -14.40 -3.23
CA ASP A 69 -8.60 -14.70 -3.22
C ASP A 69 -9.07 -14.53 -4.68
N ASP A 70 -9.29 -15.52 -5.48
CA ASP A 70 -9.21 -16.97 -5.35
C ASP A 70 -7.83 -17.53 -5.76
N GLY A 71 -7.83 -18.50 -6.68
CA GLY A 71 -6.67 -19.30 -7.04
C GLY A 71 -5.53 -18.54 -7.69
N ALA A 72 -4.31 -18.88 -7.29
CA ALA A 72 -3.09 -18.29 -7.85
C ALA A 72 -1.93 -19.29 -7.91
N ARG A 73 -1.04 -19.07 -8.88
CA ARG A 73 0.17 -19.87 -9.09
C ARG A 73 1.33 -18.97 -9.53
N VAL A 74 2.52 -19.24 -9.02
CA VAL A 74 3.75 -18.57 -9.46
C VAL A 74 4.77 -19.60 -9.94
N LEU A 75 5.28 -19.34 -11.14
CA LEU A 75 6.39 -20.08 -11.72
C LEU A 75 7.60 -19.15 -11.84
N VAL A 76 8.80 -19.67 -11.52
CA VAL A 76 10.08 -18.97 -11.71
C VAL A 76 11.02 -19.90 -12.45
N ALA A 77 11.66 -19.40 -13.50
CA ALA A 77 12.49 -20.20 -14.40
C ALA A 77 11.76 -21.48 -14.90
N GLY A 78 10.48 -21.37 -15.23
CA GLY A 78 9.62 -22.46 -15.70
C GLY A 78 9.20 -23.46 -14.62
N LYS A 79 9.66 -23.34 -13.38
CA LYS A 79 9.30 -24.24 -12.27
C LYS A 79 8.18 -23.64 -11.43
N LYS A 80 7.17 -24.45 -11.12
CA LYS A 80 6.12 -24.07 -10.16
C LYS A 80 6.74 -23.92 -8.77
N VAL A 81 6.71 -22.73 -8.22
CA VAL A 81 7.29 -22.40 -6.90
C VAL A 81 6.24 -22.40 -5.82
N VAL A 82 5.11 -21.78 -6.08
CA VAL A 82 3.99 -21.74 -5.14
C VAL A 82 2.67 -21.80 -5.89
N GLU A 83 1.71 -22.52 -5.32
CA GLU A 83 0.36 -22.64 -5.86
C GLU A 83 -0.64 -22.68 -4.71
N HIS A 84 -1.71 -21.93 -4.86
CA HIS A 84 -2.89 -22.00 -4.04
C HIS A 84 -4.08 -21.92 -4.98
N ASP A 85 -4.55 -23.08 -5.41
CA ASP A 85 -5.60 -23.21 -6.42
C ASP A 85 -6.96 -23.47 -5.76
N GLY A 86 -8.02 -23.19 -6.49
CA GLY A 86 -9.40 -23.39 -6.05
C GLY A 86 -10.07 -22.11 -5.52
N LEU A 87 -11.30 -22.27 -5.03
CA LEU A 87 -12.09 -21.19 -4.42
C LEU A 87 -11.76 -21.08 -2.95
N HIS A 88 -11.23 -19.96 -2.52
CA HIS A 88 -10.84 -19.72 -1.14
C HIS A 88 -10.62 -18.25 -0.84
N GLY A 89 -10.79 -17.86 0.41
CA GLY A 89 -10.40 -16.54 0.88
C GLY A 89 -8.87 -16.36 0.95
N PRO A 90 -8.40 -15.13 1.22
CA PRO A 90 -6.98 -14.83 1.19
C PRO A 90 -6.20 -15.59 2.28
N GLN A 91 -5.33 -16.50 1.86
CA GLN A 91 -4.42 -17.27 2.71
C GLN A 91 -3.00 -17.12 2.21
N LEU A 92 -2.05 -16.99 3.16
CA LEU A 92 -0.64 -16.91 2.83
C LEU A 92 -0.07 -18.28 2.49
N LYS A 93 0.55 -18.38 1.34
CA LYS A 93 1.36 -19.53 0.91
C LYS A 93 2.77 -19.07 0.59
N GLU A 94 3.75 -19.91 0.89
CA GLU A 94 5.16 -19.67 0.58
C GLU A 94 5.72 -20.88 -0.17
N GLY A 95 6.50 -20.60 -1.20
CA GLY A 95 7.25 -21.60 -1.92
C GLY A 95 8.72 -21.23 -2.03
N LYS A 96 9.59 -22.23 -2.10
CA LYS A 96 11.04 -22.08 -2.17
C LYS A 96 11.56 -22.48 -3.55
N VAL A 97 12.51 -21.72 -4.07
CA VAL A 97 13.23 -22.01 -5.29
C VAL A 97 14.72 -21.68 -5.12
N ASN A 98 15.58 -22.55 -5.63
CA ASN A 98 17.03 -22.28 -5.69
C ASN A 98 17.34 -21.67 -7.05
N LEU A 99 17.96 -20.50 -7.06
CA LEU A 99 18.32 -19.76 -8.26
C LEU A 99 19.82 -19.47 -8.28
N LYS A 100 20.36 -19.44 -9.49
CA LYS A 100 21.69 -18.90 -9.74
C LYS A 100 21.61 -17.37 -9.81
N LYS A 101 22.71 -16.69 -9.55
CA LYS A 101 22.81 -15.25 -9.82
C LYS A 101 22.46 -14.94 -11.26
N GLY A 102 21.60 -13.98 -11.48
CA GLY A 102 21.17 -13.58 -12.84
C GLY A 102 19.68 -13.29 -12.92
N THR A 103 19.22 -13.11 -14.15
CA THR A 103 17.81 -12.83 -14.48
C THR A 103 17.05 -14.13 -14.73
N HIS A 104 15.87 -14.24 -14.13
CA HIS A 104 14.99 -15.41 -14.24
C HIS A 104 13.60 -14.99 -14.62
N ASP A 105 12.98 -15.70 -15.54
CA ASP A 105 11.60 -15.46 -15.92
C ASP A 105 10.66 -15.76 -14.74
N ILE A 106 9.69 -14.89 -14.56
CA ILE A 106 8.58 -15.10 -13.64
C ILE A 106 7.26 -15.10 -14.42
N ARG A 107 6.39 -16.02 -14.07
CA ARG A 107 5.00 -16.07 -14.51
C ARG A 107 4.10 -16.19 -13.30
N VAL A 108 3.09 -15.32 -13.23
CA VAL A 108 2.08 -15.34 -12.18
C VAL A 108 0.72 -15.49 -12.83
N GLU A 109 -0.03 -16.47 -12.38
CA GLU A 109 -1.38 -16.74 -12.83
C GLU A 109 -2.34 -16.55 -11.68
N TYR A 110 -3.47 -15.92 -11.95
CA TYR A 110 -4.50 -15.63 -10.98
C TYR A 110 -5.87 -15.69 -11.62
N PHE A 111 -6.88 -16.14 -10.88
CA PHE A 111 -8.27 -15.94 -11.26
C PHE A 111 -9.12 -15.48 -10.07
N ALA A 112 -10.17 -14.75 -10.39
CA ALA A 112 -11.21 -14.31 -9.46
C ALA A 112 -12.56 -14.88 -9.90
N TYR A 113 -13.18 -15.68 -9.04
CA TYR A 113 -14.53 -16.22 -9.25
C TYR A 113 -15.60 -15.16 -8.91
N GLY A 114 -15.45 -14.54 -7.73
CA GLY A 114 -16.39 -13.58 -7.17
C GLY A 114 -15.71 -12.40 -6.48
N GLN A 115 -16.41 -11.83 -5.51
CA GLN A 115 -15.90 -10.75 -4.66
C GLN A 115 -16.01 -11.14 -3.17
N PRO A 116 -15.10 -10.62 -2.31
CA PRO A 116 -13.96 -9.76 -2.65
C PRO A 116 -12.87 -10.51 -3.39
N ASN A 117 -12.07 -9.85 -4.20
CA ASN A 117 -10.88 -10.41 -4.79
C ASN A 117 -9.62 -9.67 -4.31
N SER A 118 -8.53 -10.37 -4.15
CA SER A 118 -7.25 -9.79 -3.73
C SER A 118 -6.07 -10.65 -4.17
N PHE A 119 -4.98 -9.98 -4.48
CA PHE A 119 -3.71 -10.63 -4.74
C PHE A 119 -2.56 -9.85 -4.14
N ARG A 120 -1.76 -10.51 -3.33
CA ARG A 120 -0.57 -9.94 -2.71
C ARG A 120 0.59 -10.89 -2.92
N ALA A 121 1.72 -10.36 -3.33
CA ALA A 121 2.91 -11.14 -3.59
C ALA A 121 4.18 -10.43 -3.13
N GLY A 122 5.15 -11.21 -2.72
CA GLY A 122 6.48 -10.74 -2.36
C GLY A 122 7.51 -11.84 -2.46
N TRP A 123 8.77 -11.47 -2.49
CA TRP A 123 9.86 -12.41 -2.45
C TRP A 123 10.99 -11.95 -1.53
N LYS A 124 11.78 -12.90 -1.07
CA LYS A 124 12.99 -12.69 -0.23
C LYS A 124 14.01 -13.77 -0.54
N GLY A 125 15.24 -13.58 -0.19
CA GLY A 125 16.25 -14.65 -0.37
C GLY A 125 17.67 -14.15 -0.27
N SER A 126 18.58 -14.91 -0.85
CA SER A 126 20.03 -14.65 -0.80
C SER A 126 20.38 -13.27 -1.31
N GLY A 127 20.70 -12.35 -0.38
CA GLY A 127 21.07 -10.97 -0.69
C GLY A 127 19.90 -10.01 -0.98
N ILE A 128 18.64 -10.43 -0.75
CA ILE A 128 17.46 -9.57 -0.91
C ILE A 128 16.65 -9.58 0.39
N ALA A 129 16.35 -8.39 0.90
CA ALA A 129 15.32 -8.21 1.91
C ALA A 129 13.94 -8.49 1.30
N THR A 130 12.92 -8.70 2.12
CA THR A 130 11.54 -8.88 1.65
C THR A 130 11.15 -7.72 0.75
N THR A 131 10.88 -8.04 -0.51
CA THR A 131 10.52 -7.07 -1.55
C THR A 131 9.13 -7.40 -2.07
N GLN A 132 8.28 -6.40 -2.23
CA GLN A 132 6.95 -6.56 -2.81
C GLN A 132 7.01 -6.81 -4.30
N LEU A 133 6.11 -7.67 -4.78
CA LEU A 133 5.89 -7.96 -6.20
C LEU A 133 4.50 -7.46 -6.67
N SER A 134 3.63 -7.05 -5.75
CA SER A 134 2.30 -6.52 -6.03
C SER A 134 2.09 -5.15 -5.40
N ILE A 135 1.12 -4.39 -5.90
CA ILE A 135 0.75 -3.08 -5.34
C ILE A 135 0.26 -3.26 -3.89
N ASP A 136 -0.57 -4.26 -3.65
CA ASP A 136 -1.02 -4.60 -2.31
C ASP A 136 0.07 -5.35 -1.53
N SER A 137 0.32 -4.90 -0.32
CA SER A 137 1.37 -5.44 0.56
C SER A 137 0.96 -6.74 1.23
N LEU A 138 1.87 -7.72 1.25
CA LEU A 138 1.75 -8.93 2.08
C LEU A 138 1.85 -8.65 3.57
N GLU A 139 2.68 -7.67 3.95
CA GLU A 139 2.71 -7.23 5.34
C GLU A 139 1.35 -6.62 5.67
N PRO A 140 0.72 -6.98 6.83
CA PRO A 140 -0.42 -6.24 7.28
C PRO A 140 0.02 -4.78 7.24
N LYS A 141 -0.75 -3.92 6.55
CA LYS A 141 -0.58 -2.49 6.73
C LYS A 141 -0.49 -2.37 8.23
N LYS A 142 0.73 -2.08 8.75
CA LYS A 142 0.80 -1.63 10.14
C LYS A 142 -0.33 -0.65 10.20
N ASN A 143 -1.37 -0.96 10.99
CA ASN A 143 -2.36 0.02 11.33
C ASN A 143 -1.58 1.10 12.09
N THR A 144 -0.84 1.91 11.36
CA THR A 144 -0.91 3.31 11.63
C THR A 144 -2.39 3.55 11.46
N LYS A 145 -3.19 3.35 12.54
CA LYS A 145 -4.41 4.08 12.70
C LYS A 145 -3.98 5.48 12.32
N LYS A 146 -4.24 5.85 11.09
CA LYS A 146 -4.29 7.26 10.74
C LYS A 146 -5.27 7.72 11.79
N PRO A 147 -4.86 8.50 12.78
CA PRO A 147 -5.80 8.93 13.79
C PRO A 147 -6.96 9.44 12.96
N ALA A 148 -8.17 9.00 13.28
CA ALA A 148 -9.38 9.27 12.50
C ALA A 148 -9.66 10.78 12.30
N ASN A 149 -8.68 11.62 12.64
CA ASN A 149 -8.62 13.06 12.63
C ASN A 149 -7.23 13.61 12.25
N GLU A 150 -6.47 12.97 11.36
CA GLU A 150 -5.35 13.70 10.77
C GLU A 150 -5.90 14.81 9.88
N ALA A 151 -5.88 16.01 10.42
CA ALA A 151 -6.15 17.22 9.65
C ALA A 151 -5.28 17.23 8.37
N PRO A 152 -5.79 17.75 7.24
CA PRO A 152 -5.01 17.90 6.01
C PRO A 152 -3.63 18.47 6.30
N LEU A 153 -2.61 18.10 5.53
CA LEU A 153 -1.21 18.46 5.74
C LEU A 153 -1.03 19.96 6.04
N LEU A 154 -1.80 20.81 5.36
CA LEU A 154 -1.82 22.25 5.58
C LEU A 154 -2.27 22.60 7.00
N ILE A 155 -3.32 21.97 7.50
CA ILE A 155 -3.85 22.21 8.85
C ILE A 155 -2.85 21.74 9.91
N ARG A 156 -2.16 20.62 9.71
CA ARG A 156 -1.09 20.16 10.62
C ARG A 156 0.08 21.14 10.63
N ALA A 157 0.56 21.58 9.47
CA ALA A 157 1.63 22.57 9.38
C ALA A 157 1.24 23.88 10.09
N MET A 158 -0.03 24.31 9.99
CA MET A 158 -0.55 25.45 10.73
C MET A 158 -0.59 25.18 12.24
N GLN A 159 -1.07 24.00 12.66
CA GLN A 159 -1.10 23.61 14.08
C GLN A 159 0.30 23.57 14.69
N ASP A 160 1.28 23.00 13.98
CA ASP A 160 2.67 22.98 14.41
C ASP A 160 3.26 24.39 14.48
N GLY A 161 2.96 25.24 13.50
CA GLY A 161 3.35 26.64 13.50
C GLY A 161 2.75 27.44 14.66
N TYR A 162 1.45 27.29 14.90
CA TYR A 162 0.78 27.92 16.04
C TYR A 162 1.31 27.41 17.37
N SER A 163 1.53 26.08 17.50
CA SER A 163 2.11 25.51 18.71
C SER A 163 3.51 26.07 19.01
N ALA A 164 4.35 26.22 17.99
CA ALA A 164 5.68 26.79 18.11
C ALA A 164 5.63 28.26 18.56
N ILE A 165 4.68 29.04 18.04
CA ILE A 165 4.46 30.43 18.44
C ILE A 165 3.97 30.48 19.90
N LEU A 166 2.93 29.70 20.23
CA LEU A 166 2.32 29.70 21.55
C LEU A 166 3.27 29.20 22.64
N CYS A 167 4.18 28.30 22.32
CA CYS A 167 5.18 27.77 23.24
C CYS A 167 6.48 28.59 23.25
N SER A 168 6.58 29.64 22.45
CA SER A 168 7.79 30.47 22.46
C SER A 168 7.91 31.26 23.78
N PRO A 169 9.12 31.38 24.35
CA PRO A 169 9.31 32.17 25.57
C PRO A 169 8.86 33.62 25.41
N GLN A 170 8.97 34.18 24.21
CA GLN A 170 8.53 35.54 23.91
C GLN A 170 7.00 35.69 23.95
N PHE A 171 6.27 34.61 23.64
CA PHE A 171 4.83 34.58 23.69
C PHE A 171 4.31 34.24 25.09
N LEU A 172 4.97 33.30 25.81
CA LEU A 172 4.59 32.88 27.16
C LEU A 172 4.96 33.93 28.23
N TYR A 173 6.06 34.66 28.02
CA TYR A 173 6.54 35.70 28.94
C TYR A 173 6.38 37.05 28.27
N LEU A 174 5.16 37.60 28.32
CA LEU A 174 4.90 38.98 27.92
C LEU A 174 5.85 39.91 28.69
N LYS A 175 6.82 40.50 27.96
CA LYS A 175 7.67 41.56 28.51
C LYS A 175 6.85 42.83 28.67
N GLU A 176 6.08 42.88 29.73
CA GLU A 176 5.37 44.07 30.09
C GLU A 176 6.24 44.95 31.04
N LYS A 177 6.17 46.26 30.84
CA LYS A 177 6.75 47.18 31.80
C LYS A 177 5.90 47.13 33.06
N PRO A 178 6.53 47.22 34.27
CA PRO A 178 5.78 47.34 35.52
C PRO A 178 4.84 48.55 35.45
N GLY A 179 3.55 48.31 35.70
CA GLY A 179 2.57 49.39 35.71
C GLY A 179 1.19 48.97 35.22
N ARG A 180 0.33 49.94 34.94
CA ARG A 180 -1.02 49.71 34.43
C ARG A 180 -0.95 49.24 32.97
N LEU A 181 -1.67 48.16 32.65
CA LEU A 181 -1.76 47.68 31.28
C LEU A 181 -2.46 48.71 30.39
N ASP A 182 -1.90 48.95 29.22
CA ASP A 182 -2.58 49.69 28.17
C ASP A 182 -3.64 48.83 27.46
N ALA A 183 -4.41 49.40 26.56
CA ALA A 183 -5.46 48.72 25.83
C ALA A 183 -4.92 47.55 25.01
N PHE A 184 -3.69 47.66 24.51
CA PHE A 184 -3.04 46.59 23.71
C PHE A 184 -2.60 45.43 24.60
N GLY A 185 -2.03 45.69 25.76
CA GLY A 185 -1.68 44.67 26.76
C GLY A 185 -2.90 43.89 27.25
N ILE A 186 -4.03 44.61 27.49
CA ILE A 186 -5.30 43.96 27.85
C ILE A 186 -5.83 43.08 26.72
N ALA A 187 -5.85 43.57 25.47
CA ALA A 187 -6.30 42.82 24.34
C ALA A 187 -5.43 41.58 24.07
N SER A 188 -4.11 41.74 24.23
CA SER A 188 -3.16 40.64 24.11
C SER A 188 -3.44 39.55 25.14
N ARG A 189 -3.62 39.89 26.41
CA ARG A 189 -3.94 38.94 27.47
C ARG A 189 -5.27 38.21 27.22
N LEU A 190 -6.29 38.92 26.78
CA LEU A 190 -7.59 38.32 26.47
C LEU A 190 -7.53 37.36 25.32
N SER A 191 -6.65 37.56 24.33
CA SER A 191 -6.49 36.65 23.18
C SER A 191 -5.81 35.34 23.55
N TYR A 192 -5.14 35.24 24.71
CA TYR A 192 -4.47 34.01 25.19
C TYR A 192 -5.38 33.05 25.94
N PHE A 193 -6.55 33.49 26.38
CA PHE A 193 -7.48 32.53 26.97
C PHE A 193 -8.05 31.65 25.86
N PRO A 194 -7.84 30.34 25.90
CA PRO A 194 -8.50 29.44 24.95
C PRO A 194 -10.00 29.70 25.04
N VAL A 195 -10.62 29.89 23.88
CA VAL A 195 -12.05 30.12 23.74
C VAL A 195 -12.81 28.87 24.19
N SER A 196 -12.87 28.64 25.50
CA SER A 196 -13.75 27.67 26.12
C SER A 196 -15.16 28.23 26.37
N TYR A 197 -15.37 29.50 26.06
CA TYR A 197 -16.67 30.17 26.26
C TYR A 197 -17.10 30.82 24.94
N THR A 198 -17.91 30.10 24.20
CA THR A 198 -18.55 30.54 22.95
C THR A 198 -19.73 31.50 23.18
N HIS A 199 -19.90 32.05 24.37
CA HIS A 199 -20.97 33.02 24.69
C HIS A 199 -20.44 34.20 25.53
N LEU A 200 -19.71 35.12 24.88
CA LEU A 200 -19.71 36.49 25.36
C LEU A 200 -20.85 37.21 24.65
N THR A 201 -22.04 37.20 25.27
CA THR A 201 -23.10 38.12 24.92
C THR A 201 -22.62 39.51 25.35
N LEU A 202 -22.39 40.39 24.38
CA LEU A 202 -22.20 41.80 24.64
C LEU A 202 -23.50 42.34 25.21
N PRO A 203 -23.47 43.07 26.36
CA PRO A 203 -24.64 43.77 26.83
C PRO A 203 -24.99 44.88 25.82
N THR A 204 -26.26 44.93 25.44
CA THR A 204 -26.90 46.00 24.67
C THR A 204 -26.83 47.33 25.40
#